data_a379e6ba5d66e1a4bb04b959ecd922a4
#
_entry.id   a379e6ba5d66e1a4bb04b959ecd922a4
#
_cell.length_a   1.000
_cell.length_b   1.000
_cell.length_c   1.000
_cell.angle_alpha   90.00
_cell.angle_beta   90.00
_cell.angle_gamma   90.00
#
_symmetry.space_group_name_H-M   'P 1'
#
loop_
_entity.id
_entity.type
_entity.pdbx_description
1 polymer ?
#
loop_
_entity_poly.entity_id
_entity_poly.type
_entity_poly.pdbx_seq_one_letter_code
_entity_poly.pdbx_strand_id
1 'polypeptide(L)'
;MKDTLQPGIDLSQDVLTTPVMGVAHLGPGPGVLSTPAMIGLIEQASLRSVMPHLDPNEQTVGTMVHVWHRAAVKIGETVKIYAKMIERDRRKLLFEVKVTWGDTLVGDGTHERFVIDLNKFKP
;
A
#
# COMPACT_ATOMS: atom_id res chain seq x y z
N MET A 1 16.83 -11.37 -5.16
CA MET A 1 15.62 -11.15 -5.98
C MET A 1 15.43 -12.35 -6.88
N LYS A 2 14.29 -12.99 -6.74
CA LYS A 2 13.98 -14.16 -7.57
C LYS A 2 13.65 -13.71 -8.99
N ASP A 3 13.80 -14.61 -9.96
CA ASP A 3 13.49 -14.30 -11.37
C ASP A 3 12.01 -13.97 -11.60
N THR A 4 11.15 -14.39 -10.67
CA THR A 4 9.72 -14.10 -10.71
C THR A 4 9.36 -12.67 -10.32
N LEU A 5 10.30 -11.88 -9.79
CA LEU A 5 10.07 -10.48 -9.44
C LEU A 5 10.00 -9.65 -10.72
N GLN A 6 8.83 -9.60 -11.34
CA GLN A 6 8.60 -8.97 -12.63
C GLN A 6 7.32 -8.14 -12.63
N PRO A 7 7.20 -7.13 -13.49
CA PRO A 7 5.95 -6.39 -13.65
C PRO A 7 4.76 -7.32 -13.92
N GLY A 8 3.61 -6.97 -13.40
CA GLY A 8 2.39 -7.78 -13.46
C GLY A 8 2.02 -8.45 -12.15
N ILE A 9 2.95 -8.54 -11.20
CA ILE A 9 2.64 -9.00 -9.85
C ILE A 9 1.59 -8.08 -9.25
N ASP A 10 0.50 -8.66 -8.73
CA ASP A 10 -0.55 -7.88 -8.09
C ASP A 10 -1.06 -8.55 -6.82
N LEU A 11 -1.73 -7.77 -6.01
CA LEU A 11 -2.38 -8.22 -4.79
C LEU A 11 -3.62 -7.36 -4.57
N SER A 12 -4.70 -8.01 -4.17
CA SER A 12 -5.88 -7.30 -3.69
C SER A 12 -6.28 -7.92 -2.35
N GLN A 13 -6.59 -7.09 -1.37
CA GLN A 13 -7.00 -7.56 -0.06
C GLN A 13 -8.07 -6.66 0.54
N ASP A 14 -8.99 -7.29 1.29
CA ASP A 14 -10.01 -6.58 2.03
C ASP A 14 -9.48 -6.25 3.43
N VAL A 15 -9.72 -5.02 3.88
CA VAL A 15 -9.27 -4.55 5.19
C VAL A 15 -10.42 -3.88 5.91
N LEU A 16 -10.74 -4.36 7.11
CA LEU A 16 -11.68 -3.71 8.01
C LEU A 16 -11.00 -2.48 8.62
N THR A 17 -11.58 -1.31 8.40
CA THR A 17 -11.07 -0.09 9.03
C THR A 17 -11.40 -0.06 10.52
N THR A 18 -10.43 0.36 11.33
CA THR A 18 -10.52 0.37 12.78
C THR A 18 -10.33 1.79 13.34
N PRO A 19 -10.73 2.06 14.59
CA PRO A 19 -10.63 3.42 15.14
C PRO A 19 -9.25 4.07 15.07
N VAL A 20 -8.18 3.29 15.16
CA VAL A 20 -6.81 3.83 15.06
C VAL A 20 -6.51 4.42 13.68
N MET A 21 -7.28 4.02 12.66
CA MET A 21 -7.15 4.52 11.28
C MET A 21 -7.96 5.79 11.03
N GLY A 22 -8.74 6.24 12.00
CA GLY A 22 -9.66 7.35 11.84
C GLY A 22 -9.05 8.69 12.22
N VAL A 23 -9.71 9.76 11.76
CA VAL A 23 -9.39 11.13 12.19
C VAL A 23 -10.27 11.52 13.37
N ALA A 24 -9.71 12.25 14.34
CA ALA A 24 -10.40 12.61 15.57
C ALA A 24 -11.01 14.01 15.57
N HIS A 25 -10.71 14.85 14.59
CA HIS A 25 -11.05 16.27 14.59
C HIS A 25 -12.37 16.63 13.91
N LEU A 26 -13.11 15.62 13.41
CA LEU A 26 -14.37 15.85 12.67
C LEU A 26 -15.62 15.69 13.53
N GLY A 27 -15.47 15.69 14.85
CA GLY A 27 -16.59 15.54 15.77
C GLY A 27 -16.54 14.23 16.57
N PRO A 28 -17.62 13.89 17.30
CA PRO A 28 -17.65 12.67 18.11
C PRO A 28 -17.65 11.41 17.23
N GLY A 29 -17.09 10.32 17.79
CA GLY A 29 -17.01 9.04 17.11
C GLY A 29 -15.66 8.80 16.45
N PRO A 30 -15.47 7.62 15.80
CA PRO A 30 -14.19 7.22 15.21
C PRO A 30 -13.83 7.97 13.92
N GLY A 31 -14.78 8.70 13.35
CA GLY A 31 -14.57 9.51 12.16
C GLY A 31 -14.48 8.71 10.86
N VAL A 32 -13.62 9.18 9.98
CA VAL A 32 -13.40 8.59 8.66
C VAL A 32 -11.93 8.16 8.52
N LEU A 33 -11.69 7.25 7.59
CA LEU A 33 -10.34 6.77 7.26
C LEU A 33 -9.41 7.96 6.96
N SER A 34 -8.31 8.07 7.70
CA SER A 34 -7.34 9.14 7.50
C SER A 34 -6.47 8.89 6.26
N THR A 35 -5.96 9.96 5.67
CA THR A 35 -5.04 9.84 4.52
C THR A 35 -3.76 9.09 4.89
N PRO A 36 -3.09 9.37 6.03
CA PRO A 36 -1.93 8.57 6.42
C PRO A 36 -2.23 7.08 6.62
N ALA A 37 -3.40 6.74 7.17
CA ALA A 37 -3.80 5.34 7.34
C ALA A 37 -4.03 4.67 5.99
N MET A 38 -4.69 5.35 5.06
CA MET A 38 -4.88 4.85 3.69
C MET A 38 -3.53 4.57 3.03
N ILE A 39 -2.58 5.49 3.16
CA ILE A 39 -1.22 5.30 2.62
C ILE A 39 -0.55 4.09 3.24
N GLY A 40 -0.69 3.89 4.55
CA GLY A 40 -0.14 2.71 5.24
C GLY A 40 -0.70 1.40 4.70
N LEU A 41 -2.00 1.35 4.40
CA LEU A 41 -2.64 0.18 3.79
C LEU A 41 -2.10 -0.08 2.37
N ILE A 42 -1.90 0.97 1.60
CA ILE A 42 -1.31 0.89 0.25
C ILE A 42 0.11 0.34 0.32
N GLU A 43 0.92 0.87 1.22
CA GLU A 43 2.30 0.41 1.41
C GLU A 43 2.36 -1.05 1.80
N GLN A 44 1.48 -1.49 2.70
CA GLN A 44 1.44 -2.86 3.15
C GLN A 44 1.03 -3.84 2.06
N ALA A 45 0.04 -3.49 1.26
CA ALA A 45 -0.38 -4.32 0.13
C ALA A 45 0.75 -4.46 -0.90
N SER A 46 1.43 -3.35 -1.19
CA SER A 46 2.56 -3.33 -2.13
C SER A 46 3.71 -4.20 -1.63
N LEU A 47 4.08 -4.05 -0.36
CA LEU A 47 5.11 -4.87 0.28
C LEU A 47 4.76 -6.36 0.19
N ARG A 48 3.56 -6.72 0.59
CA ARG A 48 3.12 -8.12 0.60
C ARG A 48 3.09 -8.75 -0.79
N SER A 49 2.76 -7.97 -1.81
CA SER A 49 2.64 -8.48 -3.18
C SER A 49 3.97 -9.04 -3.71
N VAL A 50 5.09 -8.49 -3.29
CA VAL A 50 6.42 -8.87 -3.79
C VAL A 50 7.21 -9.78 -2.84
N MET A 51 6.78 -9.92 -1.59
CA MET A 51 7.50 -10.75 -0.61
C MET A 51 7.80 -12.17 -1.10
N PRO A 52 6.87 -12.89 -1.77
CA PRO A 52 7.18 -14.24 -2.27
C PRO A 52 8.28 -14.28 -3.33
N HIS A 53 8.63 -13.14 -3.90
CA HIS A 53 9.59 -13.00 -5.00
C HIS A 53 10.95 -12.47 -4.54
N LEU A 54 11.14 -12.32 -3.24
CA LEU A 54 12.39 -11.86 -2.63
C LEU A 54 13.16 -13.03 -2.03
N ASP A 55 14.47 -12.86 -1.94
CA ASP A 55 15.33 -13.80 -1.21
C ASP A 55 15.20 -13.59 0.31
N PRO A 56 15.60 -14.58 1.15
CA PRO A 56 15.38 -14.48 2.61
C PRO A 56 16.03 -13.28 3.29
N ASN A 57 17.12 -12.75 2.73
CA ASN A 57 17.85 -11.59 3.26
C ASN A 57 17.33 -10.26 2.70
N GLU A 58 16.30 -10.30 1.87
CA GLU A 58 15.78 -9.11 1.19
C GLU A 58 14.45 -8.65 1.76
N GLN A 59 14.24 -7.35 1.68
CA GLN A 59 12.99 -6.69 2.07
C GLN A 59 12.85 -5.43 1.23
N THR A 60 11.67 -4.81 1.24
CA THR A 60 11.46 -3.53 0.55
C THR A 60 11.17 -2.41 1.55
N VAL A 61 11.60 -1.21 1.18
CA VAL A 61 11.24 0.03 1.87
C VAL A 61 10.53 0.96 0.89
N GLY A 62 9.57 1.74 1.40
CA GLY A 62 8.88 2.74 0.59
C GLY A 62 9.77 3.95 0.35
N THR A 63 9.78 4.46 -0.88
CA THR A 63 10.61 5.60 -1.28
C THR A 63 9.82 6.73 -1.90
N MET A 64 8.58 6.51 -2.33
CA MET A 64 7.72 7.55 -2.89
C MET A 64 6.27 7.13 -2.81
N VAL A 65 5.39 8.06 -2.49
CA VAL A 65 3.94 7.91 -2.57
C VAL A 65 3.38 9.12 -3.30
N HIS A 66 2.60 8.87 -4.33
CA HIS A 66 1.91 9.90 -5.10
C HIS A 66 0.47 9.44 -5.32
N VAL A 67 -0.40 9.78 -4.36
CA VAL A 67 -1.79 9.30 -4.34
C VAL A 67 -2.75 10.44 -4.02
N TRP A 68 -3.99 10.28 -4.47
CA TRP A 68 -5.12 11.13 -4.12
C TRP A 68 -6.07 10.36 -3.22
N HIS A 69 -6.57 11.01 -2.18
CA HIS A 69 -7.64 10.52 -1.33
C HIS A 69 -8.93 11.20 -1.79
N ARG A 70 -9.76 10.46 -2.51
CA ARG A 70 -10.87 11.02 -3.28
C ARG A 70 -12.22 10.97 -2.59
N ALA A 71 -12.42 10.08 -1.64
CA ALA A 71 -13.70 9.91 -0.94
C ALA A 71 -13.46 9.49 0.51
N ALA A 72 -14.36 9.92 1.38
CA ALA A 72 -14.35 9.55 2.79
C ALA A 72 -14.94 8.15 2.99
N VAL A 73 -14.37 7.40 3.92
CA VAL A 73 -14.87 6.10 4.34
C VAL A 73 -15.09 6.14 5.84
N LYS A 74 -16.29 5.80 6.30
CA LYS A 74 -16.59 5.67 7.72
C LYS A 74 -15.75 4.54 8.33
N ILE A 75 -15.16 4.80 9.49
CA ILE A 75 -14.48 3.77 10.26
C ILE A 75 -15.48 2.67 10.63
N GLY A 76 -15.04 1.42 10.48
CA GLY A 76 -15.88 0.23 10.64
C GLY A 76 -16.31 -0.40 9.33
N GLU A 77 -16.13 0.31 8.22
CA GLU A 77 -16.38 -0.22 6.89
C GLU A 77 -15.15 -0.94 6.35
N THR A 78 -15.37 -1.90 5.46
CA THR A 78 -14.29 -2.66 4.82
C THR A 78 -13.94 -2.03 3.48
N VAL A 79 -12.65 -1.78 3.28
CA VAL A 79 -12.11 -1.28 2.00
C VAL A 79 -11.31 -2.38 1.30
N LYS A 80 -11.23 -2.29 -0.01
CA LYS A 80 -10.36 -3.16 -0.81
C LYS A 80 -9.14 -2.37 -1.25
N ILE A 81 -7.96 -2.92 -0.95
CA ILE A 81 -6.68 -2.35 -1.37
C ILE A 81 -6.16 -3.16 -2.55
N TYR A 82 -5.76 -2.48 -3.58
CA TYR A 82 -5.21 -3.09 -4.78
C TYR A 82 -3.83 -2.50 -5.07
N ALA A 83 -2.86 -3.36 -5.31
CA ALA A 83 -1.50 -2.97 -5.70
C ALA A 83 -1.04 -3.85 -6.86
N LYS A 84 -0.45 -3.24 -7.89
CA LYS A 84 0.11 -3.94 -9.04
C LYS A 84 1.45 -3.35 -9.39
N MET A 85 2.49 -4.17 -9.43
CA MET A 85 3.79 -3.71 -9.90
C MET A 85 3.74 -3.53 -11.42
N ILE A 86 3.96 -2.30 -11.86
CA ILE A 86 3.87 -1.95 -13.29
C ILE A 86 5.23 -1.75 -13.94
N GLU A 87 6.28 -1.56 -13.12
CA GLU A 87 7.62 -1.29 -13.64
C GLU A 87 8.66 -1.74 -12.63
N ARG A 88 9.77 -2.23 -13.12
CA ARG A 88 10.95 -2.56 -12.32
C ARG A 88 12.20 -2.02 -13.01
N ASP A 89 13.01 -1.28 -12.24
CA ASP A 89 14.35 -0.87 -12.65
C ASP A 89 15.34 -1.36 -11.58
N ARG A 90 15.94 -2.53 -11.81
CA ARG A 90 16.84 -3.20 -10.86
C ARG A 90 16.16 -3.40 -9.51
N ARG A 91 16.52 -2.64 -8.49
CA ARG A 91 15.96 -2.73 -7.13
C ARG A 91 14.77 -1.81 -6.90
N LYS A 92 14.46 -0.96 -7.85
CA LYS A 92 13.35 -0.01 -7.77
C LYS A 92 12.09 -0.61 -8.38
N LEU A 93 11.00 -0.62 -7.61
CA LEU A 93 9.72 -1.20 -7.99
C LEU A 93 8.65 -0.12 -7.96
N LEU A 94 7.94 0.06 -9.08
CA LEU A 94 6.84 1.01 -9.17
C LEU A 94 5.52 0.27 -9.19
N PHE A 95 4.59 0.71 -8.33
CA PHE A 95 3.25 0.15 -8.19
C PHE A 95 2.19 1.15 -8.61
N GLU A 96 1.17 0.64 -9.29
CA GLU A 96 -0.12 1.29 -9.43
C GLU A 96 -0.99 0.81 -8.28
N VAL A 97 -1.63 1.73 -7.56
CA VAL A 97 -2.37 1.43 -6.34
C VAL A 97 -3.77 2.03 -6.39
N LYS A 98 -4.70 1.35 -5.71
CA LYS A 98 -6.09 1.77 -5.67
C LYS A 98 -6.74 1.28 -4.38
N VAL A 99 -7.64 2.10 -3.84
CA VAL A 99 -8.47 1.76 -2.69
C VAL A 99 -9.92 1.99 -3.08
N THR A 100 -10.76 0.99 -2.87
CA THR A 100 -12.19 1.09 -3.15
C THR A 100 -13.03 0.71 -1.93
N TRP A 101 -14.22 1.29 -1.85
CA TRP A 101 -15.26 0.94 -0.89
C TRP A 101 -16.53 0.69 -1.69
N GLY A 102 -16.88 -0.59 -1.86
CA GLY A 102 -17.91 -0.96 -2.83
C GLY A 102 -17.53 -0.42 -4.21
N ASP A 103 -18.45 0.33 -4.82
CA ASP A 103 -18.24 0.94 -6.14
C ASP A 103 -17.55 2.31 -6.07
N THR A 104 -17.24 2.79 -4.86
CA THR A 104 -16.63 4.10 -4.67
C THR A 104 -15.11 4.00 -4.74
N LEU A 105 -14.50 4.83 -5.60
CA LEU A 105 -13.05 5.00 -5.63
C LEU A 105 -12.65 5.90 -4.45
N VAL A 106 -11.97 5.32 -3.46
CA VAL A 106 -11.53 6.03 -2.26
C VAL A 106 -10.21 6.74 -2.49
N GLY A 107 -9.28 6.09 -3.19
CA GLY A 107 -8.00 6.67 -3.52
C GLY A 107 -7.30 5.89 -4.61
N ASP A 108 -6.35 6.54 -5.28
CA ASP A 108 -5.51 5.92 -6.30
C ASP A 108 -4.24 6.71 -6.53
N GLY A 109 -3.31 6.11 -7.25
CA GLY A 109 -2.06 6.74 -7.62
C GLY A 109 -0.94 5.74 -7.82
N THR A 110 0.27 6.16 -7.48
CA THR A 110 1.49 5.36 -7.63
C THR A 110 2.28 5.31 -6.34
N HIS A 111 3.07 4.26 -6.19
CA HIS A 111 3.91 4.03 -5.02
C HIS A 111 5.18 3.33 -5.45
N GLU A 112 6.32 3.81 -4.95
CA GLU A 112 7.62 3.23 -5.26
C GLU A 112 8.20 2.56 -4.02
N ARG A 113 8.80 1.39 -4.22
CA ARG A 113 9.54 0.68 -3.19
C ARG A 113 10.92 0.32 -3.70
N PHE A 114 11.84 0.09 -2.79
CA PHE A 114 13.22 -0.25 -3.11
C PHE A 114 13.62 -1.52 -2.36
N VAL A 115 14.19 -2.49 -3.09
CA VAL A 115 14.65 -3.75 -2.49
C VAL A 115 15.99 -3.51 -1.80
N ILE A 116 16.05 -3.83 -0.50
CA ILE A 116 17.26 -3.73 0.30
C ILE A 116 17.76 -5.12 0.70
N ASP A 117 19.06 -5.23 0.94
CA ASP A 117 19.67 -6.39 1.55
C ASP A 117 19.83 -6.11 3.04
N LEU A 118 19.12 -6.88 3.87
CA LEU A 118 19.10 -6.69 5.32
C LEU A 118 20.50 -6.83 5.96
N ASN A 119 21.40 -7.57 5.31
CA ASN A 119 22.77 -7.73 5.79
C ASN A 119 23.64 -6.49 5.53
N LYS A 120 23.24 -5.65 4.59
CA LYS A 120 24.00 -4.47 4.16
C LYS A 120 23.33 -3.15 4.51
N PHE A 121 22.05 -3.19 4.84
CA PHE A 121 21.26 -1.98 5.09
C PHE A 121 21.70 -1.34 6.42
N LYS A 122 22.11 -0.07 6.34
CA LYS A 122 22.49 0.78 7.49
C LYS A 122 21.68 2.06 7.43
N PRO A 123 20.74 2.25 8.38
CA PRO A 123 20.00 3.51 8.47
C PRO A 123 20.90 4.67 8.86
#